data_4c21f7136c20b3c59073811095c76d2d
#
_entry.id   4c21f7136c20b3c59073811095c76d2d
#
_cell.length_a   1.000
_cell.length_b   1.000
_cell.length_c   1.000
_cell.angle_alpha   90.00
_cell.angle_beta   90.00
_cell.angle_gamma   90.00
#
_symmetry.space_group_name_H-M   'P 1'
#
loop_
_entity.id
_entity.type
_entity.pdbx_description
1 polymer ?
#
loop_
_entity_poly.entity_id
_entity_poly.type
_entity_poly.pdbx_seq_one_letter_code
_entity_poly.pdbx_strand_id
1 'polypeptide(L)'
;MRSASSLPGVKSIRALERGLDVLQAVQTRPGARLKDLHEITGLPKATLLRVLRTLTERNLVWQRMADGAYLPSSRGRGPARLDDAGRLVEAASPVMARLCERVNWPSVLARPRDGRMEVIETNRPRSHVPHLPIGPVGARVSMLLTSIGRAYFSFCGHEEREEIVRQLQASAEPGDEFARDPAWLARLVAQTQAQGYGRRDPLYAGDPRGAGRFPDDGRDSISVPIIVSGHVVAALNLTWTRRAASVTQIVADHLSDLRAAAAEIASGLEPADEGGTA
;
A
#
# COMPACT_ATOMS: atom_id res chain seq x y z
N MET A 1 11.04 -36.04 8.29
CA MET A 1 12.14 -36.31 7.35
C MET A 1 11.65 -37.34 6.33
N ARG A 2 11.30 -36.90 5.11
CA ARG A 2 11.03 -37.81 4.00
C ARG A 2 12.27 -37.78 3.10
N SER A 3 12.98 -38.89 3.06
CA SER A 3 14.13 -39.14 2.20
C SER A 3 13.72 -38.98 0.73
N ALA A 4 14.36 -38.04 0.03
CA ALA A 4 14.19 -37.90 -1.40
C ALA A 4 14.78 -39.15 -2.07
N SER A 5 13.92 -39.98 -2.66
CA SER A 5 14.30 -41.07 -3.54
C SER A 5 14.97 -40.49 -4.79
N SER A 6 16.30 -40.51 -4.85
CA SER A 6 17.02 -40.14 -6.04
C SER A 6 16.83 -41.23 -7.10
N LEU A 7 16.25 -40.88 -8.24
CA LEU A 7 16.23 -41.76 -9.41
C LEU A 7 17.68 -42.03 -9.84
N PRO A 8 18.13 -43.30 -9.89
CA PRO A 8 19.51 -43.60 -10.22
C PRO A 8 19.83 -43.19 -11.65
N GLY A 9 20.88 -42.38 -11.82
CA GLY A 9 21.41 -41.99 -13.14
C GLY A 9 20.94 -40.67 -13.71
N VAL A 10 19.96 -39.96 -13.07
CA VAL A 10 19.50 -38.65 -13.54
C VAL A 10 20.19 -37.55 -12.74
N LYS A 11 20.98 -36.67 -13.42
CA LYS A 11 21.57 -35.48 -12.80
C LYS A 11 20.54 -34.40 -12.63
N SER A 12 20.50 -33.79 -11.47
CA SER A 12 19.62 -32.63 -11.21
C SER A 12 20.00 -31.41 -12.07
N ILE A 13 19.04 -30.54 -12.32
CA ILE A 13 19.25 -29.30 -13.07
C ILE A 13 19.61 -28.18 -12.06
N ARG A 14 20.91 -27.90 -11.90
CA ARG A 14 21.41 -26.90 -10.93
C ARG A 14 20.73 -25.54 -11.02
N ALA A 15 20.36 -25.10 -12.23
CA ALA A 15 19.67 -23.83 -12.39
C ALA A 15 18.25 -23.84 -11.78
N LEU A 16 17.55 -24.98 -11.92
CA LEU A 16 16.23 -25.17 -11.32
C LEU A 16 16.32 -25.28 -9.80
N GLU A 17 17.30 -26.05 -9.28
CA GLU A 17 17.53 -26.12 -7.83
C GLU A 17 17.71 -24.72 -7.22
N ARG A 18 18.62 -23.92 -7.78
CA ARG A 18 18.83 -22.53 -7.34
C ARG A 18 17.56 -21.67 -7.43
N GLY A 19 16.75 -21.88 -8.47
CA GLY A 19 15.45 -21.20 -8.61
C GLY A 19 14.49 -21.55 -7.49
N LEU A 20 14.39 -22.83 -7.16
CA LEU A 20 13.54 -23.34 -6.08
C LEU A 20 14.04 -22.91 -4.70
N ASP A 21 15.37 -22.92 -4.47
CA ASP A 21 15.96 -22.43 -3.21
C ASP A 21 15.64 -20.95 -2.97
N VAL A 22 15.74 -20.11 -4.01
CA VAL A 22 15.40 -18.68 -3.91
C VAL A 22 13.90 -18.51 -3.68
N LEU A 23 13.05 -19.25 -4.37
CA LEU A 23 11.59 -19.20 -4.16
C LEU A 23 11.23 -19.60 -2.73
N GLN A 24 11.83 -20.68 -2.22
CA GLN A 24 11.63 -21.12 -0.85
C GLN A 24 12.12 -20.09 0.16
N ALA A 25 13.26 -19.44 -0.08
CA ALA A 25 13.78 -18.37 0.78
C ALA A 25 12.80 -17.18 0.85
N VAL A 26 12.23 -16.76 -0.28
CA VAL A 26 11.20 -15.70 -0.32
C VAL A 26 9.93 -16.12 0.40
N GLN A 27 9.48 -17.37 0.26
CA GLN A 27 8.29 -17.91 0.94
C GLN A 27 8.47 -18.02 2.46
N THR A 28 9.67 -18.42 2.90
CA THR A 28 9.98 -18.60 4.33
C THR A 28 10.19 -17.26 5.03
N ARG A 29 10.70 -16.26 4.31
CA ARG A 29 10.94 -14.90 4.83
C ARG A 29 10.35 -13.85 3.89
N PRO A 30 9.02 -13.68 3.89
CA PRO A 30 8.37 -12.66 3.06
C PRO A 30 8.88 -11.26 3.42
N GLY A 31 9.21 -10.47 2.41
CA GLY A 31 9.78 -9.15 2.61
C GLY A 31 11.31 -9.12 2.74
N ALA A 32 12.00 -10.23 2.43
CA ALA A 32 13.45 -10.26 2.35
C ALA A 32 13.95 -9.38 1.19
N ARG A 33 15.00 -8.59 1.42
CA ARG A 33 15.69 -7.82 0.39
C ARG A 33 16.78 -8.67 -0.28
N LEU A 34 17.33 -8.17 -1.39
CA LEU A 34 18.40 -8.88 -2.11
C LEU A 34 19.59 -9.26 -1.19
N LYS A 35 19.92 -8.42 -0.22
CA LYS A 35 20.99 -8.71 0.76
C LYS A 35 20.61 -9.89 1.64
N ASP A 36 19.39 -9.91 2.16
CA ASP A 36 18.90 -10.99 3.03
C ASP A 36 18.86 -12.31 2.27
N LEU A 37 18.39 -12.31 1.01
CA LEU A 37 18.36 -13.49 0.14
C LEU A 37 19.76 -14.00 -0.18
N HIS A 38 20.75 -13.09 -0.33
CA HIS A 38 22.15 -13.48 -0.49
C HIS A 38 22.68 -14.23 0.75
N GLU A 39 22.38 -13.71 1.94
CA GLU A 39 22.78 -14.31 3.21
C GLU A 39 22.11 -15.68 3.43
N ILE A 40 20.82 -15.81 3.08
CA ILE A 40 20.06 -17.07 3.26
C ILE A 40 20.51 -18.16 2.27
N THR A 41 20.71 -17.80 0.98
CA THR A 41 20.94 -18.79 -0.09
C THR A 41 22.41 -19.01 -0.41
N GLY A 42 23.29 -18.11 0.03
CA GLY A 42 24.72 -18.12 -0.35
C GLY A 42 24.98 -17.81 -1.83
N LEU A 43 23.94 -17.52 -2.63
CA LEU A 43 24.08 -17.28 -4.06
C LEU A 43 24.64 -15.87 -4.32
N PRO A 44 25.54 -15.70 -5.31
CA PRO A 44 26.01 -14.39 -5.73
C PRO A 44 24.84 -13.46 -6.14
N LYS A 45 24.91 -12.17 -5.82
CA LYS A 45 23.85 -11.18 -6.12
C LYS A 45 23.43 -11.17 -7.60
N ALA A 46 24.39 -11.32 -8.53
CA ALA A 46 24.09 -11.37 -9.95
C ALA A 46 23.24 -12.60 -10.33
N THR A 47 23.50 -13.76 -9.69
CA THR A 47 22.70 -14.97 -9.88
C THR A 47 21.31 -14.78 -9.29
N LEU A 48 21.20 -14.23 -8.08
CA LEU A 48 19.93 -13.90 -7.43
C LEU A 48 19.07 -13.00 -8.30
N LEU A 49 19.62 -11.91 -8.83
CA LEU A 49 18.87 -10.99 -9.68
C LEU A 49 18.29 -11.68 -10.92
N ARG A 50 19.06 -12.59 -11.56
CA ARG A 50 18.58 -13.36 -12.72
C ARG A 50 17.46 -14.33 -12.33
N VAL A 51 17.61 -15.03 -11.22
CA VAL A 51 16.60 -15.95 -10.70
C VAL A 51 15.33 -15.19 -10.31
N LEU A 52 15.47 -14.13 -9.52
CA LEU A 52 14.35 -13.30 -9.08
C LEU A 52 13.60 -12.66 -10.25
N ARG A 53 14.32 -12.20 -11.29
CA ARG A 53 13.68 -11.72 -12.52
C ARG A 53 12.84 -12.80 -13.17
N THR A 54 13.38 -14.03 -13.34
CA THR A 54 12.63 -15.17 -13.91
C THR A 54 11.41 -15.50 -13.06
N LEU A 55 11.54 -15.53 -11.73
CA LEU A 55 10.41 -15.80 -10.82
C LEU A 55 9.35 -14.71 -10.91
N THR A 56 9.74 -13.46 -11.07
CA THR A 56 8.81 -12.32 -11.25
C THR A 56 8.10 -12.40 -12.60
N GLU A 57 8.82 -12.67 -13.69
CA GLU A 57 8.23 -12.87 -15.03
C GLU A 57 7.24 -14.06 -15.07
N ARG A 58 7.42 -15.04 -14.17
CA ARG A 58 6.51 -16.17 -13.99
C ARG A 58 5.42 -15.96 -12.95
N ASN A 59 5.29 -14.74 -12.40
CA ASN A 59 4.32 -14.39 -11.35
C ASN A 59 4.39 -15.30 -10.11
N LEU A 60 5.59 -15.77 -9.75
CA LEU A 60 5.83 -16.55 -8.53
C LEU A 60 6.31 -15.69 -7.36
N VAL A 61 6.96 -14.58 -7.68
CA VAL A 61 7.49 -13.58 -6.75
C VAL A 61 7.21 -12.20 -7.32
N TRP A 62 7.01 -11.21 -6.47
CA TRP A 62 6.96 -9.80 -6.87
C TRP A 62 7.83 -8.96 -5.94
N GLN A 63 8.20 -7.75 -6.40
CA GLN A 63 9.03 -6.84 -5.64
C GLN A 63 8.23 -5.63 -5.19
N ARG A 64 8.19 -5.36 -3.88
CA ARG A 64 7.56 -4.18 -3.29
C ARG A 64 8.35 -2.93 -3.67
N MET A 65 7.65 -1.87 -4.11
CA MET A 65 8.28 -0.64 -4.60
C MET A 65 8.89 0.19 -3.48
N ALA A 66 8.27 0.21 -2.32
CA ALA A 66 8.66 1.06 -1.19
C ALA A 66 10.11 0.80 -0.73
N ASP A 67 10.54 -0.45 -0.73
CA ASP A 67 11.82 -0.86 -0.13
C ASP A 67 12.60 -1.89 -0.95
N GLY A 68 12.06 -2.31 -2.10
CA GLY A 68 12.68 -3.33 -2.93
C GLY A 68 12.66 -4.75 -2.36
N ALA A 69 11.85 -5.00 -1.35
CA ALA A 69 11.68 -6.31 -0.74
C ALA A 69 10.93 -7.27 -1.67
N TYR A 70 11.32 -8.56 -1.66
CA TYR A 70 10.67 -9.61 -2.45
C TYR A 70 9.63 -10.35 -1.62
N LEU A 71 8.47 -10.60 -2.23
CA LEU A 71 7.33 -11.28 -1.63
C LEU A 71 6.83 -12.40 -2.55
N PRO A 72 6.27 -13.50 -1.99
CA PRO A 72 5.63 -14.52 -2.80
C PRO A 72 4.38 -13.95 -3.47
N SER A 73 4.09 -14.39 -4.69
CA SER A 73 2.85 -13.98 -5.38
C SER A 73 1.65 -14.80 -4.91
N SER A 74 0.50 -14.15 -4.78
CA SER A 74 -0.78 -14.82 -4.49
C SER A 74 -1.26 -15.71 -5.64
N ARG A 75 -0.80 -15.44 -6.86
CA ARG A 75 -1.12 -16.22 -8.08
C ARG A 75 -0.32 -17.50 -8.21
N GLY A 76 0.82 -17.61 -7.54
CA GLY A 76 1.58 -18.84 -7.45
C GLY A 76 0.92 -19.81 -6.46
N ARG A 77 0.46 -20.97 -6.92
CA ARG A 77 -0.12 -22.03 -6.06
C ARG A 77 0.92 -22.56 -5.08
N GLY A 78 1.14 -21.87 -3.97
CA GLY A 78 1.99 -22.28 -2.87
C GLY A 78 1.27 -22.16 -1.53
N PRO A 79 1.72 -22.88 -0.48
CA PRO A 79 1.05 -22.88 0.83
C PRO A 79 1.15 -21.54 1.60
N ALA A 80 2.02 -20.62 1.18
CA ALA A 80 2.11 -19.30 1.77
C ALA A 80 1.00 -18.41 1.19
N ARG A 81 -0.13 -18.35 1.89
CA ARG A 81 -1.16 -17.34 1.62
C ARG A 81 -0.61 -15.98 2.02
N LEU A 82 -0.55 -15.03 1.07
CA LEU A 82 -0.46 -13.62 1.45
C LEU A 82 -1.66 -13.29 2.34
N ASP A 83 -1.42 -12.52 3.39
CA ASP A 83 -2.52 -11.89 4.11
C ASP A 83 -3.24 -10.89 3.17
N ASP A 84 -4.38 -10.37 3.60
CA ASP A 84 -5.16 -9.44 2.78
C ASP A 84 -4.36 -8.19 2.40
N ALA A 85 -3.42 -7.75 3.26
CA ALA A 85 -2.51 -6.66 2.95
C ALA A 85 -1.56 -7.00 1.81
N GLY A 86 -0.98 -8.20 1.82
CA GLY A 86 -0.08 -8.66 0.77
C GLY A 86 -0.76 -8.73 -0.61
N ARG A 87 -2.00 -9.23 -0.66
CA ARG A 87 -2.81 -9.26 -1.89
C ARG A 87 -3.12 -7.86 -2.42
N LEU A 88 -3.49 -6.95 -1.51
CA LEU A 88 -3.78 -5.56 -1.85
C LEU A 88 -2.53 -4.86 -2.41
N VAL A 89 -1.37 -5.03 -1.78
CA VAL A 89 -0.12 -4.43 -2.25
C VAL A 89 0.34 -5.03 -3.58
N GLU A 90 0.20 -6.36 -3.77
CA GLU A 90 0.52 -7.02 -5.05
C GLU A 90 -0.32 -6.46 -6.21
N ALA A 91 -1.63 -6.26 -6.01
CA ALA A 91 -2.50 -5.67 -7.00
C ALA A 91 -2.18 -4.18 -7.24
N ALA A 92 -1.86 -3.44 -6.18
CA ALA A 92 -1.65 -2.00 -6.24
C ALA A 92 -0.30 -1.57 -6.82
N SER A 93 0.79 -2.31 -6.55
CA SER A 93 2.15 -1.89 -6.92
C SER A 93 2.32 -1.53 -8.40
N PRO A 94 1.88 -2.34 -9.39
CA PRO A 94 2.03 -1.99 -10.80
C PRO A 94 1.15 -0.79 -11.20
N VAL A 95 -0.03 -0.63 -10.59
CA VAL A 95 -0.94 0.49 -10.86
C VAL A 95 -0.36 1.79 -10.32
N MET A 96 0.15 1.76 -9.08
CA MET A 96 0.82 2.91 -8.46
C MET A 96 2.07 3.33 -9.23
N ALA A 97 2.82 2.39 -9.82
CA ALA A 97 3.98 2.71 -10.66
C ALA A 97 3.54 3.53 -11.88
N ARG A 98 2.53 3.08 -12.63
CA ARG A 98 1.99 3.80 -13.79
C ARG A 98 1.38 5.16 -13.40
N LEU A 99 0.65 5.22 -12.28
CA LEU A 99 0.13 6.48 -11.76
C LEU A 99 1.27 7.47 -11.51
N CYS A 100 2.32 7.04 -10.82
CA CYS A 100 3.47 7.88 -10.50
C CYS A 100 4.19 8.40 -11.76
N GLU A 101 4.36 7.59 -12.79
CA GLU A 101 4.94 7.99 -14.07
C GLU A 101 4.08 9.04 -14.79
N ARG A 102 2.75 8.92 -14.69
CA ARG A 102 1.79 9.83 -15.33
C ARG A 102 1.70 11.19 -14.62
N VAL A 103 1.52 11.16 -13.29
CA VAL A 103 1.24 12.39 -12.53
C VAL A 103 2.49 13.04 -11.94
N ASN A 104 3.60 12.32 -11.91
CA ASN A 104 4.89 12.75 -11.36
C ASN A 104 4.84 13.22 -9.88
N TRP A 105 3.87 12.71 -9.10
CA TRP A 105 3.74 12.92 -7.67
C TRP A 105 3.81 11.59 -6.93
N PRO A 106 4.39 11.57 -5.71
CA PRO A 106 4.39 10.37 -4.89
C PRO A 106 2.99 10.02 -4.43
N SER A 107 2.76 8.72 -4.27
CA SER A 107 1.52 8.18 -3.72
C SER A 107 1.79 7.20 -2.57
N VAL A 108 0.78 7.05 -1.72
CA VAL A 108 0.76 6.15 -0.57
C VAL A 108 -0.53 5.34 -0.62
N LEU A 109 -0.39 4.04 -0.40
CA LEU A 109 -1.50 3.12 -0.14
C LEU A 109 -1.53 2.80 1.34
N ALA A 110 -2.68 2.95 1.98
CA ALA A 110 -2.84 2.60 3.38
C ALA A 110 -4.19 1.91 3.62
N ARG A 111 -4.21 1.06 4.64
CA ARG A 111 -5.41 0.34 5.12
C ARG A 111 -5.71 0.71 6.56
N PRO A 112 -6.93 0.49 7.07
CA PRO A 112 -7.24 0.68 8.47
C PRO A 112 -6.54 -0.37 9.33
N ARG A 113 -6.09 0.07 10.50
CA ARG A 113 -5.55 -0.81 11.53
C ARG A 113 -5.63 -0.11 12.90
N ASP A 114 -6.38 -0.69 13.83
CA ASP A 114 -6.53 -0.20 15.21
C ASP A 114 -6.80 1.32 15.28
N GLY A 115 -7.85 1.81 14.63
CA GLY A 115 -8.25 3.21 14.60
C GLY A 115 -7.34 4.16 13.80
N ARG A 116 -6.30 3.64 13.11
CA ARG A 116 -5.38 4.42 12.29
C ARG A 116 -5.27 3.88 10.88
N MET A 117 -4.61 4.64 10.00
CA MET A 117 -4.25 4.15 8.68
C MET A 117 -2.80 3.66 8.70
N GLU A 118 -2.58 2.37 8.38
CA GLU A 118 -1.27 1.77 8.21
C GLU A 118 -0.81 1.88 6.76
N VAL A 119 0.33 2.52 6.54
CA VAL A 119 0.97 2.59 5.22
C VAL A 119 1.47 1.21 4.84
N ILE A 120 1.00 0.67 3.71
CA ILE A 120 1.37 -0.68 3.23
C ILE A 120 2.18 -0.65 1.94
N GLU A 121 2.08 0.42 1.14
CA GLU A 121 2.93 0.63 -0.04
C GLU A 121 3.13 2.13 -0.28
N THR A 122 4.28 2.48 -0.86
CA THR A 122 4.60 3.86 -1.26
C THR A 122 5.40 3.85 -2.56
N ASN A 123 5.21 4.87 -3.37
CA ASN A 123 6.09 5.11 -4.51
C ASN A 123 6.64 6.54 -4.52
N ARG A 124 7.68 6.75 -5.32
CA ARG A 124 8.29 8.07 -5.53
C ARG A 124 8.64 8.25 -7.00
N PRO A 125 8.39 9.43 -7.58
CA PRO A 125 8.85 9.76 -8.92
C PRO A 125 10.38 9.61 -9.03
N ARG A 126 10.86 9.17 -10.18
CA ARG A 126 12.29 9.14 -10.50
C ARG A 126 12.85 10.53 -10.80
N SER A 127 11.98 11.48 -11.15
CA SER A 127 12.35 12.88 -11.39
C SER A 127 12.67 13.59 -10.08
N HIS A 128 13.52 14.63 -10.17
CA HIS A 128 14.10 15.39 -9.06
C HIS A 128 13.06 16.26 -8.31
N VAL A 129 11.96 15.69 -7.83
CA VAL A 129 11.16 16.37 -6.82
C VAL A 129 11.96 16.31 -5.52
N PRO A 130 12.28 17.45 -4.89
CA PRO A 130 13.01 17.49 -3.64
C PRO A 130 12.38 16.50 -2.65
N HIS A 131 13.21 15.81 -1.88
CA HIS A 131 12.81 14.76 -0.93
C HIS A 131 11.51 15.10 -0.17
N LEU A 132 10.38 14.66 -0.70
CA LEU A 132 9.14 14.60 0.03
C LEU A 132 9.27 13.39 0.96
N PRO A 133 9.49 13.56 2.26
CA PRO A 133 9.52 12.44 3.18
C PRO A 133 8.12 11.82 3.24
N ILE A 134 7.95 10.68 2.58
CA ILE A 134 6.75 9.86 2.69
C ILE A 134 7.02 8.88 3.83
N GLY A 135 6.01 8.64 4.65
CA GLY A 135 6.11 7.67 5.74
C GLY A 135 6.54 6.29 5.21
N PRO A 136 7.41 5.57 5.93
CA PRO A 136 7.80 4.22 5.56
C PRO A 136 6.60 3.26 5.63
N VAL A 137 6.71 2.12 4.95
CA VAL A 137 5.76 1.01 5.14
C VAL A 137 5.73 0.62 6.63
N GLY A 138 4.54 0.40 7.17
CA GLY A 138 4.28 0.18 8.58
C GLY A 138 4.04 1.47 9.38
N ALA A 139 4.25 2.66 8.80
CA ALA A 139 3.91 3.91 9.48
C ALA A 139 2.38 3.99 9.71
N ARG A 140 2.00 4.47 10.88
CA ARG A 140 0.59 4.66 11.27
C ARG A 140 0.27 6.14 11.30
N VAL A 141 -0.75 6.54 10.55
CA VAL A 141 -1.13 7.95 10.40
C VAL A 141 -2.57 8.19 10.87
N SER A 142 -2.88 9.44 11.21
CA SER A 142 -4.19 9.81 11.76
C SER A 142 -5.35 9.49 10.79
N MET A 143 -6.41 8.89 11.34
CA MET A 143 -7.65 8.61 10.62
C MET A 143 -8.40 9.90 10.25
N LEU A 144 -8.43 10.88 11.14
CA LEU A 144 -9.27 12.08 10.98
C LEU A 144 -8.54 13.25 10.32
N LEU A 145 -7.21 13.31 10.37
CA LEU A 145 -6.46 14.48 9.93
C LEU A 145 -5.69 14.25 8.61
N THR A 146 -5.43 13.02 8.20
CA THR A 146 -4.79 12.74 6.91
C THR A 146 -5.81 12.62 5.79
N SER A 147 -5.42 12.91 4.55
CA SER A 147 -6.30 12.69 3.38
C SER A 147 -6.73 11.24 3.26
N ILE A 148 -5.79 10.31 3.49
CA ILE A 148 -6.01 8.85 3.44
C ILE A 148 -7.05 8.43 4.49
N GLY A 149 -6.89 8.87 5.73
CA GLY A 149 -7.82 8.54 6.79
C GLY A 149 -9.20 9.12 6.54
N ARG A 150 -9.30 10.38 6.10
CA ARG A 150 -10.58 11.02 5.75
C ARG A 150 -11.29 10.32 4.61
N ALA A 151 -10.57 9.90 3.56
CA ALA A 151 -11.16 9.13 2.48
C ALA A 151 -11.69 7.79 2.98
N TYR A 152 -10.91 7.05 3.78
CA TYR A 152 -11.37 5.79 4.36
C TYR A 152 -12.60 6.00 5.26
N PHE A 153 -12.48 6.84 6.28
CA PHE A 153 -13.49 7.10 7.29
C PHE A 153 -14.82 7.57 6.71
N SER A 154 -14.79 8.43 5.68
CA SER A 154 -16.00 9.01 5.12
C SER A 154 -16.75 8.05 4.19
N PHE A 155 -16.08 7.07 3.62
CA PHE A 155 -16.68 6.14 2.67
C PHE A 155 -16.85 4.71 3.22
N CYS A 156 -16.27 4.38 4.39
CA CYS A 156 -16.51 3.07 5.04
C CYS A 156 -17.95 2.92 5.53
N GLY A 157 -18.35 1.68 5.82
CA GLY A 157 -19.67 1.36 6.33
C GLY A 157 -20.00 2.06 7.66
N HIS A 158 -21.29 2.16 7.98
CA HIS A 158 -21.71 2.87 9.18
C HIS A 158 -21.20 2.20 10.47
N GLU A 159 -21.37 0.89 10.58
CA GLU A 159 -20.92 0.11 11.75
C GLU A 159 -19.41 0.19 11.97
N GLU A 160 -18.65 0.08 10.88
CA GLU A 160 -17.19 0.23 10.92
C GLU A 160 -16.78 1.62 11.35
N ARG A 161 -17.48 2.67 10.87
CA ARG A 161 -17.23 4.04 11.26
C ARG A 161 -17.46 4.26 12.76
N GLU A 162 -18.53 3.70 13.31
CA GLU A 162 -18.81 3.75 14.74
C GLU A 162 -17.73 3.05 15.57
N GLU A 163 -17.24 1.90 15.10
CA GLU A 163 -16.14 1.20 15.75
C GLU A 163 -14.86 2.05 15.74
N ILE A 164 -14.52 2.65 14.59
CA ILE A 164 -13.39 3.57 14.48
C ILE A 164 -13.54 4.73 15.46
N VAL A 165 -14.72 5.33 15.56
CA VAL A 165 -14.98 6.45 16.49
C VAL A 165 -14.75 6.00 17.94
N ARG A 166 -15.24 4.83 18.35
CA ARG A 166 -15.00 4.29 19.70
C ARG A 166 -13.51 4.12 19.99
N GLN A 167 -12.74 3.58 19.04
CA GLN A 167 -11.30 3.40 19.19
C GLN A 167 -10.58 4.75 19.31
N LEU A 168 -10.94 5.75 18.51
CA LEU A 168 -10.35 7.08 18.57
C LEU A 168 -10.72 7.82 19.87
N GLN A 169 -11.95 7.66 20.37
CA GLN A 169 -12.37 8.26 21.64
C GLN A 169 -11.61 7.69 22.84
N ALA A 170 -11.19 6.43 22.75
CA ALA A 170 -10.36 5.78 23.77
C ALA A 170 -8.87 6.13 23.65
N SER A 171 -8.46 6.73 22.53
CA SER A 171 -7.07 7.12 22.25
C SER A 171 -6.73 8.47 22.91
N ALA A 172 -5.45 8.60 23.31
CA ALA A 172 -4.86 9.86 23.76
C ALA A 172 -3.94 10.52 22.71
N GLU A 173 -3.93 9.98 21.49
CA GLU A 173 -3.06 10.50 20.44
C GLU A 173 -3.57 11.85 19.90
N PRO A 174 -2.67 12.78 19.56
CA PRO A 174 -3.03 14.08 19.02
C PRO A 174 -3.88 13.97 17.75
N GLY A 175 -5.00 14.70 17.73
CA GLY A 175 -5.97 14.72 16.62
C GLY A 175 -7.11 13.71 16.77
N ASP A 176 -7.03 12.79 17.73
CA ASP A 176 -8.12 11.83 17.99
C ASP A 176 -9.21 12.47 18.90
N GLU A 177 -8.90 13.59 19.56
CA GLU A 177 -9.89 14.38 20.31
C GLU A 177 -11.08 14.84 19.48
N PHE A 178 -10.91 15.03 18.17
CA PHE A 178 -12.00 15.38 17.25
C PHE A 178 -13.09 14.30 17.15
N ALA A 179 -12.75 13.04 17.49
CA ALA A 179 -13.75 11.96 17.56
C ALA A 179 -14.80 12.16 18.65
N ARG A 180 -14.59 13.10 19.60
CA ARG A 180 -15.54 13.44 20.66
C ARG A 180 -16.53 14.53 20.24
N ASP A 181 -16.41 15.09 19.04
CA ASP A 181 -17.35 16.08 18.47
C ASP A 181 -18.15 15.45 17.31
N PRO A 182 -19.39 14.95 17.57
CA PRO A 182 -20.22 14.34 16.53
C PRO A 182 -20.58 15.30 15.39
N ALA A 183 -20.72 16.59 15.68
CA ALA A 183 -21.05 17.60 14.67
C ALA A 183 -19.84 17.84 13.74
N TRP A 184 -18.64 17.84 14.28
CA TRP A 184 -17.41 17.92 13.47
C TRP A 184 -17.27 16.69 12.57
N LEU A 185 -17.48 15.47 13.12
CA LEU A 185 -17.44 14.23 12.33
C LEU A 185 -18.48 14.22 11.20
N ALA A 186 -19.70 14.64 11.49
CA ALA A 186 -20.76 14.72 10.48
C ALA A 186 -20.39 15.70 9.35
N ARG A 187 -19.85 16.87 9.69
CA ARG A 187 -19.35 17.85 8.68
C ARG A 187 -18.21 17.27 7.85
N LEU A 188 -17.24 16.62 8.49
CA LEU A 188 -16.13 15.96 7.80
C LEU A 188 -16.63 14.95 6.76
N VAL A 189 -17.52 14.04 7.17
CA VAL A 189 -18.09 13.02 6.30
C VAL A 189 -18.85 13.64 5.15
N ALA A 190 -19.79 14.56 5.44
CA ALA A 190 -20.60 15.22 4.41
C ALA A 190 -19.73 15.97 3.38
N GLN A 191 -18.74 16.74 3.84
CA GLN A 191 -17.82 17.46 2.97
C GLN A 191 -16.99 16.53 2.11
N THR A 192 -16.42 15.46 2.71
CA THR A 192 -15.57 14.49 1.98
C THR A 192 -16.37 13.74 0.94
N GLN A 193 -17.60 13.31 1.27
CA GLN A 193 -18.48 12.61 0.34
C GLN A 193 -18.94 13.55 -0.80
N ALA A 194 -19.30 14.79 -0.51
CA ALA A 194 -19.73 15.76 -1.52
C ALA A 194 -18.63 16.08 -2.56
N GLN A 195 -17.38 16.20 -2.13
CA GLN A 195 -16.25 16.43 -3.04
C GLN A 195 -15.72 15.13 -3.69
N GLY A 196 -16.01 13.97 -3.08
CA GLY A 196 -15.63 12.66 -3.60
C GLY A 196 -14.14 12.32 -3.42
N TYR A 197 -13.45 12.98 -2.48
CA TYR A 197 -12.07 12.69 -2.08
C TYR A 197 -11.78 13.22 -0.67
N GLY A 198 -10.90 12.55 0.06
CA GLY A 198 -10.37 13.05 1.33
C GLY A 198 -9.27 14.09 1.07
N ARG A 199 -9.28 15.17 1.82
CA ARG A 199 -8.21 16.18 1.83
C ARG A 199 -7.50 16.18 3.17
N ARG A 200 -6.20 16.39 3.16
CA ARG A 200 -5.41 16.60 4.37
C ARG A 200 -5.94 17.80 5.17
N ASP A 201 -6.07 17.63 6.49
CA ASP A 201 -6.45 18.75 7.36
C ASP A 201 -5.32 19.77 7.42
N PRO A 202 -5.61 21.07 7.31
CA PRO A 202 -4.61 22.12 7.50
C PRO A 202 -3.90 22.07 8.86
N LEU A 203 -4.55 21.52 9.89
CA LEU A 203 -3.96 21.35 11.22
C LEU A 203 -2.96 20.18 11.27
N TYR A 204 -2.99 19.27 10.30
CA TYR A 204 -2.08 18.12 10.24
C TYR A 204 -0.81 18.48 9.49
N ALA A 205 0.22 18.83 10.23
CA ALA A 205 1.48 19.32 9.65
C ALA A 205 2.60 18.27 9.54
N GLY A 206 2.38 16.98 9.87
CA GLY A 206 3.40 15.95 9.70
C GLY A 206 3.52 14.91 10.83
N ASP A 207 4.74 14.55 11.23
CA ASP A 207 4.98 13.52 12.25
C ASP A 207 4.49 13.97 13.64
N PRO A 208 3.55 13.27 14.29
CA PRO A 208 3.09 13.59 15.64
C PRO A 208 4.20 13.48 16.72
N ARG A 209 5.35 12.86 16.38
CA ARG A 209 6.51 12.76 17.28
C ARG A 209 7.40 13.99 17.26
N GLY A 210 7.14 14.97 16.38
CA GLY A 210 7.78 16.28 16.43
C GLY A 210 7.31 17.08 17.66
N ALA A 211 8.21 17.74 18.38
CA ALA A 211 8.02 18.42 19.66
C ALA A 211 7.09 19.65 19.64
N GLY A 212 6.18 19.73 18.73
CA GLY A 212 5.14 20.76 18.62
C GLY A 212 3.90 20.18 17.98
N ARG A 213 2.72 20.68 18.29
CA ARG A 213 1.48 20.32 17.59
C ARG A 213 1.73 20.44 16.07
N PHE A 214 2.06 19.34 15.40
CA PHE A 214 2.19 19.22 13.96
C PHE A 214 2.95 20.37 13.27
N PRO A 215 4.29 20.41 13.26
CA PRO A 215 5.02 21.42 12.50
C PRO A 215 4.62 21.37 11.03
N ASP A 216 4.38 22.53 10.44
CA ASP A 216 4.01 22.63 9.03
C ASP A 216 5.12 22.05 8.15
N ASP A 217 4.87 20.91 7.53
CA ASP A 217 5.80 20.24 6.65
C ASP A 217 5.73 20.71 5.18
N GLY A 218 4.94 21.76 4.91
CA GLY A 218 4.78 22.36 3.58
C GLY A 218 4.07 21.46 2.56
N ARG A 219 3.46 20.35 2.98
CA ARG A 219 2.79 19.38 2.10
C ARG A 219 1.27 19.50 2.14
N ASP A 220 0.64 19.04 1.06
CA ASP A 220 -0.78 18.74 1.01
C ASP A 220 -1.00 17.39 0.31
N SER A 221 -2.20 16.84 0.43
CA SER A 221 -2.56 15.58 -0.19
C SER A 221 -4.06 15.45 -0.39
N ILE A 222 -4.44 14.74 -1.46
CA ILE A 222 -5.80 14.22 -1.68
C ILE A 222 -5.77 12.71 -1.72
N SER A 223 -6.90 12.07 -1.42
CA SER A 223 -7.01 10.62 -1.39
C SER A 223 -8.39 10.16 -1.81
N VAL A 224 -8.46 8.99 -2.43
CA VAL A 224 -9.71 8.31 -2.79
C VAL A 224 -9.79 6.94 -2.13
N PRO A 225 -10.99 6.43 -1.80
CA PRO A 225 -11.16 5.08 -1.28
C PRO A 225 -10.93 4.04 -2.38
N ILE A 226 -10.44 2.87 -2.01
CA ILE A 226 -10.45 1.65 -2.83
C ILE A 226 -11.61 0.80 -2.35
N ILE A 227 -12.58 0.58 -3.23
CA ILE A 227 -13.85 -0.08 -2.90
C ILE A 227 -13.91 -1.41 -3.64
N VAL A 228 -14.00 -2.51 -2.91
CA VAL A 228 -14.13 -3.87 -3.45
C VAL A 228 -15.45 -4.46 -2.97
N SER A 229 -16.29 -4.90 -3.88
CA SER A 229 -17.62 -5.48 -3.57
C SER A 229 -18.46 -4.60 -2.61
N GLY A 230 -18.40 -3.27 -2.80
CA GLY A 230 -19.15 -2.30 -1.98
C GLY A 230 -18.51 -1.93 -0.64
N HIS A 231 -17.37 -2.51 -0.27
CA HIS A 231 -16.64 -2.22 0.97
C HIS A 231 -15.35 -1.47 0.71
N VAL A 232 -15.06 -0.45 1.51
CA VAL A 232 -13.77 0.26 1.46
C VAL A 232 -12.71 -0.62 2.12
N VAL A 233 -11.71 -1.05 1.35
CA VAL A 233 -10.63 -1.92 1.86
C VAL A 233 -9.35 -1.15 2.15
N ALA A 234 -9.16 0.00 1.50
CA ALA A 234 -7.97 0.84 1.62
C ALA A 234 -8.25 2.25 1.08
N ALA A 235 -7.25 3.12 1.13
CA ALA A 235 -7.26 4.40 0.45
C ALA A 235 -5.91 4.65 -0.24
N LEU A 236 -5.96 5.32 -1.40
CA LEU A 236 -4.82 5.72 -2.22
C LEU A 236 -4.75 7.24 -2.28
N ASN A 237 -3.55 7.81 -2.10
CA ASN A 237 -3.38 9.26 -2.17
C ASN A 237 -2.38 9.71 -3.24
N LEU A 238 -2.39 11.03 -3.48
CA LEU A 238 -1.29 11.81 -4.05
C LEU A 238 -0.84 12.83 -3.01
N THR A 239 0.47 13.04 -2.89
CA THR A 239 1.08 14.02 -1.99
C THR A 239 2.00 14.94 -2.77
N TRP A 240 1.94 16.25 -2.48
CA TRP A 240 2.79 17.26 -3.13
C TRP A 240 3.21 18.34 -2.13
N THR A 241 4.15 19.20 -2.55
CA THR A 241 4.48 20.42 -1.79
C THR A 241 3.51 21.53 -2.15
N ARG A 242 2.96 22.24 -1.15
CA ARG A 242 2.04 23.38 -1.37
C ARG A 242 2.61 24.52 -2.20
N ARG A 243 3.96 24.60 -2.26
CA ARG A 243 4.66 25.57 -3.13
C ARG A 243 4.60 25.21 -4.61
N ALA A 244 4.43 23.93 -4.94
CA ALA A 244 4.46 23.47 -6.34
C ALA A 244 3.08 23.54 -6.99
N ALA A 245 1.99 23.25 -6.25
CA ALA A 245 0.62 23.30 -6.77
C ALA A 245 -0.40 23.55 -5.66
N SER A 246 -1.52 24.16 -6.03
CA SER A 246 -2.69 24.27 -5.17
C SER A 246 -3.52 22.99 -5.19
N VAL A 247 -4.37 22.76 -4.17
CA VAL A 247 -5.32 21.65 -4.15
C VAL A 247 -6.25 21.69 -5.36
N THR A 248 -6.76 22.85 -5.72
CA THR A 248 -7.66 23.04 -6.86
C THR A 248 -6.99 22.57 -8.17
N GLN A 249 -5.73 22.91 -8.33
CA GLN A 249 -4.95 22.52 -9.51
C GLN A 249 -4.72 21.01 -9.55
N ILE A 250 -4.28 20.38 -8.45
CA ILE A 250 -4.09 18.93 -8.36
C ILE A 250 -5.39 18.18 -8.60
N VAL A 251 -6.50 18.67 -8.06
CA VAL A 251 -7.82 18.06 -8.28
C VAL A 251 -8.23 18.14 -9.76
N ALA A 252 -8.05 19.29 -10.40
CA ALA A 252 -8.37 19.46 -11.81
C ALA A 252 -7.51 18.55 -12.71
N ASP A 253 -6.22 18.45 -12.42
CA ASP A 253 -5.26 17.77 -13.28
C ASP A 253 -5.19 16.26 -13.04
N HIS A 254 -5.39 15.79 -11.79
CA HIS A 254 -4.99 14.43 -11.39
C HIS A 254 -6.04 13.62 -10.62
N LEU A 255 -7.19 14.19 -10.21
CA LEU A 255 -8.19 13.42 -9.45
C LEU A 255 -8.78 12.28 -10.29
N SER A 256 -8.96 12.49 -11.59
CA SER A 256 -9.44 11.44 -12.51
C SER A 256 -8.47 10.27 -12.60
N ASP A 257 -7.17 10.55 -12.71
CA ASP A 257 -6.13 9.51 -12.75
C ASP A 257 -6.05 8.75 -11.43
N LEU A 258 -6.18 9.45 -10.29
CA LEU A 258 -6.19 8.83 -8.98
C LEU A 258 -7.40 7.91 -8.78
N ARG A 259 -8.58 8.32 -9.23
CA ARG A 259 -9.81 7.49 -9.20
C ARG A 259 -9.69 6.27 -10.11
N ALA A 260 -9.16 6.44 -11.32
CA ALA A 260 -8.94 5.35 -12.25
C ALA A 260 -7.97 4.31 -11.66
N ALA A 261 -6.88 4.77 -11.04
CA ALA A 261 -5.94 3.88 -10.35
C ALA A 261 -6.60 3.11 -9.20
N ALA A 262 -7.40 3.77 -8.37
CA ALA A 262 -8.12 3.09 -7.28
C ALA A 262 -9.12 2.04 -7.80
N ALA A 263 -9.85 2.33 -8.88
CA ALA A 263 -10.76 1.40 -9.52
C ALA A 263 -10.01 0.19 -10.13
N GLU A 264 -8.88 0.42 -10.78
CA GLU A 264 -8.05 -0.65 -11.35
C GLU A 264 -7.50 -1.57 -10.25
N ILE A 265 -7.05 -1.02 -9.11
CA ILE A 265 -6.63 -1.81 -7.95
C ILE A 265 -7.80 -2.65 -7.43
N ALA A 266 -8.99 -2.06 -7.29
CA ALA A 266 -10.19 -2.77 -6.83
C ALA A 266 -10.53 -3.96 -7.73
N SER A 267 -10.55 -3.76 -9.05
CA SER A 267 -10.81 -4.83 -10.04
C SER A 267 -9.77 -5.97 -9.95
N GLY A 268 -8.53 -5.65 -9.63
CA GLY A 268 -7.47 -6.66 -9.44
C GLY A 268 -7.63 -7.51 -8.17
N LEU A 269 -8.50 -7.10 -7.25
CA LEU A 269 -8.79 -7.78 -5.97
C LEU A 269 -10.09 -8.60 -6.02
N GLU A 270 -10.98 -8.28 -6.94
CA GLU A 270 -12.19 -9.07 -7.14
C GLU A 270 -11.83 -10.51 -7.55
N PRO A 271 -12.49 -11.52 -7.00
CA PRO A 271 -12.29 -12.89 -7.46
C PRO A 271 -12.58 -12.92 -8.97
N ALA A 272 -11.69 -13.54 -9.75
CA ALA A 272 -11.97 -13.80 -11.15
C ALA A 272 -13.29 -14.59 -11.16
N ASP A 273 -14.31 -14.09 -11.87
CA ASP A 273 -15.51 -14.85 -12.16
C ASP A 273 -15.03 -16.16 -12.79
N GLU A 274 -15.11 -17.26 -12.00
CA GLU A 274 -15.00 -18.59 -12.57
C GLU A 274 -16.20 -18.72 -13.52
N GLY A 275 -15.96 -18.29 -14.76
CA GLY A 275 -16.95 -18.36 -15.82
C GLY A 275 -17.53 -19.75 -15.85
N GLY A 276 -18.82 -19.85 -15.53
CA GLY A 276 -19.57 -21.08 -15.60
C GLY A 276 -19.39 -21.71 -16.98
N THR A 277 -18.70 -22.81 -17.01
CA THR A 277 -18.85 -23.81 -18.07
C THR A 277 -20.16 -24.52 -17.79
N ALA A 278 -21.20 -24.08 -18.48
CA ALA A 278 -22.42 -24.86 -18.68
C ALA A 278 -22.13 -26.05 -19.63
#